data_6f52bb9629a3641ce6830884610a65ee
#
_entry.id   6f52bb9629a3641ce6830884610a65ee
#
_cell.length_a   1.000
_cell.length_b   1.000
_cell.length_c   1.000
_cell.angle_alpha   90.00
_cell.angle_beta   90.00
_cell.angle_gamma   90.00
#
_symmetry.space_group_name_H-M   'P 1'
#
loop_
_entity.id
_entity.type
_entity.pdbx_description
1 polymer ?
#
loop_
_entity_poly.entity_id
_entity_poly.type
_entity_poly.pdbx_seq_one_letter_code
_entity_poly.pdbx_strand_id
1 'polypeptide(L)'
;MLLTGYLFYRTANIRGDVTEDVLAFGIVLHKFFTEEETAMNYTYIVQCADGTLYTGWTNCLARRMKAHNEGKAGAKYTRAKRPVKLVYYEGFATKEEAMSREYRIKQLTREKKLELMRF
;
A
#
# COMPACT_ATOMS: atom_id res chain seq x y z
N MET A 1 18.43 -0.97 7.69
CA MET A 1 17.63 -1.57 6.63
C MET A 1 16.15 -1.26 6.72
N LEU A 2 15.51 -1.59 7.83
CA LEU A 2 14.11 -1.23 8.04
C LEU A 2 13.87 0.27 8.03
N LEU A 3 14.80 1.04 8.61
CA LEU A 3 14.72 2.50 8.60
C LEU A 3 14.74 3.07 7.19
N THR A 4 15.61 2.52 6.34
CA THR A 4 15.69 2.96 4.95
C THR A 4 14.39 2.69 4.21
N GLY A 5 13.84 1.49 4.39
CA GLY A 5 12.56 1.16 3.79
C GLY A 5 11.43 2.05 4.30
N TYR A 6 11.41 2.31 5.58
CA TYR A 6 10.41 3.17 6.19
C TYR A 6 10.49 4.60 5.63
N LEU A 7 11.69 5.14 5.55
CA LEU A 7 11.90 6.49 4.98
C LEU A 7 11.44 6.55 3.53
N PHE A 8 11.71 5.49 2.77
CA PHE A 8 11.27 5.39 1.38
C PHE A 8 9.74 5.46 1.27
N TYR A 9 9.05 4.71 2.12
CA TYR A 9 7.58 4.71 2.11
C TYR A 9 7.02 6.09 2.47
N ARG A 10 7.64 6.74 3.45
CA ARG A 10 7.22 8.09 3.82
C ARG A 10 7.44 9.06 2.68
N THR A 11 8.57 8.97 2.02
CA THR A 11 8.89 9.82 0.88
C THR A 11 7.88 9.64 -0.25
N ALA A 12 7.46 8.41 -0.49
CA ALA A 12 6.49 8.12 -1.53
C ALA A 12 5.16 8.86 -1.32
N ASN A 13 4.85 9.21 -0.09
CA ASN A 13 3.59 9.85 0.24
C ASN A 13 3.66 11.37 0.35
N ILE A 14 4.82 11.96 0.18
CA ILE A 14 4.97 13.42 0.28
C ILE A 14 4.04 14.15 -0.67
N ARG A 15 3.82 13.60 -1.85
CA ARG A 15 2.99 14.22 -2.87
C ARG A 15 1.57 13.68 -2.88
N GLY A 16 1.26 12.78 -1.97
CA GLY A 16 -0.04 12.12 -1.94
C GLY A 16 -0.29 11.22 -3.13
N ASP A 17 0.75 10.87 -3.86
CA ASP A 17 0.67 10.07 -5.07
C ASP A 17 1.85 9.11 -5.12
N VAL A 18 1.57 7.85 -5.46
CA VAL A 18 2.61 6.83 -5.58
C VAL A 18 2.81 6.56 -7.05
N THR A 19 3.98 6.94 -7.56
CA THR A 19 4.31 6.79 -8.97
C THR A 19 4.69 5.34 -9.29
N GLU A 20 4.66 5.02 -10.59
CA GLU A 20 5.14 3.72 -11.07
C GLU A 20 6.61 3.51 -10.71
N ASP A 21 7.41 4.57 -10.69
CA ASP A 21 8.82 4.49 -10.32
C ASP A 21 8.99 4.02 -8.88
N VAL A 22 8.14 4.47 -7.98
CA VAL A 22 8.18 4.03 -6.58
C VAL A 22 7.85 2.56 -6.47
N LEU A 23 6.84 2.09 -7.20
CA LEU A 23 6.48 0.68 -7.21
C LEU A 23 7.58 -0.16 -7.85
N ALA A 24 8.15 0.31 -8.96
CA ALA A 24 9.24 -0.39 -9.64
C ALA A 24 10.46 -0.50 -8.74
N PHE A 25 10.78 0.53 -8.00
CA PHE A 25 11.89 0.52 -7.06
C PHE A 25 11.66 -0.54 -5.97
N GLY A 26 10.46 -0.59 -5.42
CA GLY A 26 10.10 -1.60 -4.42
C GLY A 26 10.21 -3.01 -4.96
N ILE A 27 9.79 -3.24 -6.20
CA ILE A 27 9.90 -4.54 -6.86
C ILE A 27 11.36 -4.92 -7.06
N VAL A 28 12.18 -3.98 -7.50
CA VAL A 28 13.61 -4.22 -7.72
C VAL A 28 14.29 -4.60 -6.40
N LEU A 29 14.00 -3.89 -5.32
CA LEU A 29 14.54 -4.24 -4.01
C LEU A 29 14.11 -5.63 -3.59
N HIS A 30 12.87 -5.99 -3.85
CA HIS A 30 12.33 -7.32 -3.51
C HIS A 30 13.06 -8.45 -4.26
N LYS A 31 13.55 -8.17 -5.46
CA LYS A 31 14.32 -9.13 -6.25
C LYS A 31 15.78 -9.22 -5.83
N PHE A 32 16.32 -8.17 -5.26
CA PHE A 32 17.73 -8.10 -4.87
C PHE A 32 18.05 -8.94 -3.65
N PHE A 33 17.09 -9.10 -2.76
CA PHE A 33 17.28 -9.81 -1.48
C PHE A 33 16.47 -11.08 -1.48
N THR A 34 16.85 -11.99 -0.60
CA THR A 34 16.05 -13.20 -0.38
C THR A 34 14.72 -12.82 0.26
N GLU A 35 13.73 -13.68 0.12
CA GLU A 35 12.43 -13.44 0.74
C GLU A 35 12.53 -13.20 2.24
N GLU A 36 13.44 -13.88 2.91
CA GLU A 36 13.65 -13.74 4.35
C GLU A 36 14.17 -12.35 4.70
N GLU A 37 15.07 -11.80 3.89
CA GLU A 37 15.70 -10.51 4.14
C GLU A 37 14.82 -9.35 3.75
N THR A 38 14.02 -9.54 2.72
CA THR A 38 13.16 -8.47 2.17
C THR A 38 11.70 -8.69 2.45
N ALA A 39 11.37 -9.73 3.20
CA ALA A 39 9.98 -10.02 3.54
C ALA A 39 9.39 -8.85 4.32
N MET A 40 8.54 -8.13 3.67
CA MET A 40 7.85 -6.98 4.24
C MET A 40 6.36 -7.19 4.12
N ASN A 41 5.65 -6.57 5.03
CA ASN A 41 4.21 -6.54 5.01
C ASN A 41 3.78 -5.08 4.96
N TYR A 42 2.76 -4.80 4.20
CA TYR A 42 2.38 -3.42 3.91
C TYR A 42 0.93 -3.19 4.29
N THR A 43 0.70 -2.04 4.91
CA THR A 43 -0.64 -1.47 5.01
C THR A 43 -0.74 -0.38 3.95
N TYR A 44 -1.81 -0.38 3.18
CA TYR A 44 -1.91 0.52 2.06
C TYR A 44 -3.32 1.11 1.95
N ILE A 45 -3.40 2.23 1.25
CA ILE A 45 -4.67 2.84 0.86
C ILE A 45 -4.67 2.96 -0.65
N VAL A 46 -5.77 2.54 -1.28
CA VAL A 46 -6.01 2.80 -2.69
C VAL A 46 -7.18 3.75 -2.83
N GLN A 47 -7.13 4.56 -3.88
CA GLN A 47 -8.25 5.40 -4.28
C GLN A 47 -8.95 4.73 -5.46
N CYS A 48 -10.24 4.55 -5.34
CA CYS A 48 -11.06 3.95 -6.37
C CYS A 48 -11.44 4.98 -7.44
N ALA A 49 -11.98 4.49 -8.57
CA ALA A 49 -12.40 5.37 -9.66
C ALA A 49 -13.45 6.41 -9.23
N ASP A 50 -14.29 6.07 -8.27
CA ASP A 50 -15.30 6.98 -7.74
C ASP A 50 -14.77 7.91 -6.64
N GLY A 51 -13.46 7.90 -6.37
CA GLY A 51 -12.84 8.74 -5.36
C GLY A 51 -12.86 8.19 -3.95
N THR A 52 -13.52 7.06 -3.72
CA THR A 52 -13.54 6.44 -2.38
C THR A 52 -12.20 5.81 -2.06
N LEU A 53 -11.92 5.65 -0.77
CA LEU A 53 -10.67 5.09 -0.28
C LEU A 53 -10.90 3.69 0.28
N TYR A 54 -9.99 2.79 -0.03
CA TYR A 54 -9.99 1.43 0.50
C TYR A 54 -8.65 1.17 1.18
N THR A 55 -8.69 0.60 2.38
CA THR A 55 -7.50 0.26 3.15
C THR A 55 -7.37 -1.26 3.24
N GLY A 56 -6.16 -1.75 3.01
CA GLY A 56 -5.87 -3.17 3.11
C GLY A 56 -4.43 -3.41 3.55
N TRP A 57 -4.07 -4.68 3.64
CA TRP A 57 -2.70 -5.06 3.86
C TRP A 57 -2.29 -6.15 2.87
N THR A 58 -1.00 -6.27 2.62
CA THR A 58 -0.48 -7.30 1.71
C THR A 58 1.00 -7.54 1.99
N ASN A 59 1.49 -8.68 1.57
CA ASN A 59 2.93 -8.94 1.59
C ASN A 59 3.60 -8.63 0.23
N CYS A 60 2.84 -8.21 -0.74
CA CYS A 60 3.38 -7.83 -2.06
C CYS A 60 2.48 -6.79 -2.71
N LEU A 61 2.91 -5.54 -2.69
CA LEU A 61 2.12 -4.43 -3.23
C LEU A 61 1.83 -4.60 -4.72
N ALA A 62 2.83 -4.95 -5.50
CA ALA A 62 2.65 -5.08 -6.95
C ALA A 62 1.59 -6.12 -7.30
N ARG A 63 1.68 -7.29 -6.70
CA ARG A 63 0.70 -8.36 -6.93
C ARG A 63 -0.69 -7.94 -6.47
N ARG A 64 -0.78 -7.27 -5.32
CA ARG A 64 -2.06 -6.85 -4.79
C ARG A 64 -2.71 -5.77 -5.63
N MET A 65 -1.94 -4.81 -6.13
CA MET A 65 -2.46 -3.78 -7.02
C MET A 65 -2.99 -4.38 -8.32
N LYS A 66 -2.26 -5.34 -8.86
CA LYS A 66 -2.71 -6.08 -10.04
C LYS A 66 -4.02 -6.81 -9.74
N ALA A 67 -4.12 -7.47 -8.58
CA ALA A 67 -5.35 -8.18 -8.19
C ALA A 67 -6.53 -7.23 -8.03
N HIS A 68 -6.30 -6.03 -7.48
CA HIS A 68 -7.35 -5.02 -7.35
C HIS A 68 -7.91 -4.59 -8.72
N ASN A 69 -7.06 -4.53 -9.72
CA ASN A 69 -7.43 -3.99 -11.05
C ASN A 69 -7.78 -5.06 -12.08
N GLU A 70 -7.43 -6.31 -11.84
CA GLU A 70 -7.59 -7.38 -12.83
C GLU A 70 -8.16 -8.65 -12.18
N GLY A 71 -8.94 -9.38 -12.94
CA GLY A 71 -9.44 -10.68 -12.53
C GLY A 71 -10.38 -10.65 -11.33
N LYS A 72 -10.46 -11.78 -10.62
CA LYS A 72 -11.40 -11.99 -9.52
C LYS A 72 -10.73 -12.01 -8.14
N ALA A 73 -9.40 -11.90 -8.09
CA ALA A 73 -8.64 -12.05 -6.85
C ALA A 73 -8.61 -10.78 -6.00
N GLY A 74 -9.10 -9.65 -6.50
CA GLY A 74 -9.13 -8.41 -5.75
C GLY A 74 -10.24 -8.39 -4.72
N ALA A 75 -10.19 -7.40 -3.83
CA ALA A 75 -11.22 -7.20 -2.84
C ALA A 75 -12.57 -6.95 -3.51
N LYS A 76 -13.61 -7.52 -2.94
CA LYS A 76 -14.96 -7.36 -3.48
C LYS A 76 -15.36 -5.89 -3.61
N TYR A 77 -14.99 -5.09 -2.62
CA TYR A 77 -15.28 -3.65 -2.61
C TYR A 77 -14.71 -2.94 -3.82
N THR A 78 -13.48 -3.24 -4.19
CA THR A 78 -12.79 -2.52 -5.27
C THR A 78 -13.12 -3.00 -6.66
N ARG A 79 -13.66 -4.22 -6.79
CA ARG A 79 -13.95 -4.80 -8.11
C ARG A 79 -14.89 -3.95 -8.95
N ALA A 80 -15.92 -3.40 -8.34
CA ALA A 80 -16.89 -2.56 -9.05
C ALA A 80 -16.43 -1.12 -9.19
N LYS A 81 -15.25 -0.78 -8.65
CA LYS A 81 -14.76 0.60 -8.57
C LYS A 81 -13.40 0.78 -9.24
N ARG A 82 -13.09 -0.09 -10.17
CA ARG A 82 -11.85 -0.05 -10.94
C ARG A 82 -11.87 1.11 -11.95
N PRO A 83 -10.71 1.66 -12.30
CA PRO A 83 -9.40 1.30 -11.80
C PRO A 83 -9.13 1.89 -10.42
N VAL A 84 -8.30 1.20 -9.63
CA VAL A 84 -7.86 1.70 -8.35
C VAL A 84 -6.40 2.13 -8.45
N LYS A 85 -6.03 3.10 -7.64
CA LYS A 85 -4.70 3.70 -7.64
C LYS A 85 -4.13 3.66 -6.24
N LEU A 86 -2.89 3.19 -6.10
CA LEU A 86 -2.20 3.18 -4.83
C LEU A 86 -1.84 4.62 -4.46
N VAL A 87 -2.30 5.09 -3.30
CA VAL A 87 -2.08 6.46 -2.86
C VAL A 87 -1.30 6.58 -1.56
N TYR A 88 -1.17 5.48 -0.81
CA TYR A 88 -0.41 5.49 0.44
C TYR A 88 -0.03 4.07 0.83
N TYR A 89 1.15 3.90 1.43
CA TYR A 89 1.52 2.63 2.03
C TYR A 89 2.60 2.81 3.09
N GLU A 90 2.62 1.87 4.04
CA GLU A 90 3.64 1.76 5.08
C GLU A 90 4.12 0.32 5.12
N GLY A 91 5.41 0.14 5.38
CA GLY A 91 6.01 -1.19 5.46
C GLY A 91 6.27 -1.61 6.90
N PHE A 92 6.08 -2.88 7.17
CA PHE A 92 6.27 -3.48 8.50
C PHE A 92 7.03 -4.79 8.37
N ALA A 93 7.76 -5.13 9.43
CA ALA A 93 8.51 -6.38 9.46
C ALA A 93 7.58 -7.59 9.61
N THR A 94 6.45 -7.44 10.26
CA THR A 94 5.54 -8.55 10.53
C THR A 94 4.16 -8.30 9.94
N LYS A 95 3.49 -9.41 9.62
CA LYS A 95 2.11 -9.41 9.18
C LYS A 95 1.18 -8.81 10.24
N GLU A 96 1.44 -9.15 11.50
CA GLU A 96 0.62 -8.68 12.62
C GLU A 96 0.65 -7.17 12.75
N GLU A 97 1.82 -6.58 12.56
CA GLU A 97 1.95 -5.13 12.58
C GLU A 97 1.16 -4.47 11.44
N ALA A 98 1.26 -5.04 10.24
CA ALA A 98 0.53 -4.52 9.09
C ALA A 98 -0.98 -4.62 9.29
N MET A 99 -1.45 -5.74 9.82
CA MET A 99 -2.87 -5.96 10.10
C MET A 99 -3.38 -5.03 11.19
N SER A 100 -2.58 -4.81 12.23
CA SER A 100 -2.91 -3.88 13.29
C SER A 100 -3.05 -2.46 12.75
N ARG A 101 -2.11 -2.06 11.89
CA ARG A 101 -2.16 -0.74 11.26
C ARG A 101 -3.36 -0.58 10.34
N GLU A 102 -3.68 -1.62 9.57
CA GLU A 102 -4.87 -1.63 8.73
C GLU A 102 -6.13 -1.36 9.57
N TYR A 103 -6.26 -2.07 10.68
CA TYR A 103 -7.39 -1.89 11.58
C TYR A 103 -7.50 -0.45 12.06
N ARG A 104 -6.38 0.13 12.50
CA ARG A 104 -6.36 1.51 12.98
C ARG A 104 -6.72 2.52 11.90
N ILE A 105 -6.19 2.34 10.71
CA ILE A 105 -6.50 3.26 9.61
C ILE A 105 -7.97 3.17 9.23
N LYS A 106 -8.55 1.98 9.28
CA LYS A 106 -9.97 1.81 8.99
C LYS A 106 -10.88 2.55 9.96
N GLN A 107 -10.40 2.85 11.17
CA GLN A 107 -11.16 3.62 12.16
C GLN A 107 -11.09 5.12 11.91
N LEU A 108 -10.21 5.59 11.05
CA LEU A 108 -10.07 7.00 10.77
C LEU A 108 -11.21 7.52 9.89
N THR A 109 -11.56 8.78 10.09
CA THR A 109 -12.46 9.46 9.18
C THR A 109 -11.77 9.68 7.83
N ARG A 110 -12.55 10.03 6.81
CA ARG A 110 -11.99 10.33 5.50
C ARG A 110 -10.96 11.47 5.59
N GLU A 111 -11.25 12.51 6.35
CA GLU A 111 -10.35 13.66 6.53
C GLU A 111 -9.01 13.22 7.14
N LYS A 112 -9.07 12.35 8.14
CA LYS A 112 -7.87 11.83 8.78
C LYS A 112 -7.05 10.97 7.83
N LYS A 113 -7.69 10.17 6.99
CA LYS A 113 -7.01 9.40 5.96
C LYS A 113 -6.32 10.30 4.96
N LEU A 114 -6.99 11.38 4.56
CA LEU A 114 -6.39 12.34 3.64
C LEU A 114 -5.20 13.05 4.26
N GLU A 115 -5.25 13.38 5.54
CA GLU A 115 -4.11 13.94 6.26
C GLU A 115 -2.93 12.97 6.27
N LEU A 116 -3.21 11.69 6.49
CA LEU A 116 -2.19 10.65 6.49
C LEU A 116 -1.46 10.57 5.16
N MET A 117 -2.19 10.76 4.07
CA MET A 117 -1.67 10.73 2.71
C MET A 117 -0.91 11.99 2.32
N ARG A 118 -0.99 13.02 3.12
CA ARG A 118 -0.34 14.30 2.88
C ARG A 118 1.03 14.32 3.51
N PHE A 119 2.01 14.34 2.76
CA PHE A 119 3.34 14.46 3.33
C PHE A 119 4.23 15.19 2.43
#